data_710dc6945c6280ca258766f915df1d23
#
_entry.id   710dc6945c6280ca258766f915df1d23
#
_cell.length_a   1.000
_cell.length_b   1.000
_cell.length_c   1.000
_cell.angle_alpha   90.00
_cell.angle_beta   90.00
_cell.angle_gamma   90.00
#
_symmetry.space_group_name_H-M   'P 1'
#
loop_
_entity.id
_entity.type
_entity.pdbx_description
1 polymer ?
#
loop_
_entity_poly.entity_id
_entity_poly.type
_entity_poly.pdbx_seq_one_letter_code
_entity_poly.pdbx_strand_id
1 'polypeptide(L)'
;MTPASAHIPSLPDQHAIYARNMAELWRHDPVLAMAIDAIPDEKRPEIQETRSGEKTVAIASGDKRPVFLHSRYDPVKEANQLVGGVVTDDKFCFVVGGLGLGYHILALE
;
A
#
# COMPACT_ATOMS: atom_id res chain seq x y z
N MET A 1 -3.54 -13.60 -40.88
CA MET A 1 -2.49 -13.83 -39.89
C MET A 1 -2.58 -12.78 -38.82
N THR A 2 -3.11 -13.11 -37.68
CA THR A 2 -3.20 -12.19 -36.54
C THR A 2 -1.79 -12.01 -35.99
N PRO A 3 -1.25 -10.81 -35.90
CA PRO A 3 0.02 -10.62 -35.21
C PRO A 3 -0.12 -11.14 -33.80
N ALA A 4 0.84 -11.93 -33.37
CA ALA A 4 0.91 -12.34 -31.98
C ALA A 4 0.84 -11.03 -31.15
N SER A 5 -0.27 -10.88 -30.42
CA SER A 5 -0.39 -9.76 -29.50
C SER A 5 0.84 -9.77 -28.59
N ALA A 6 1.61 -8.67 -28.60
CA ALA A 6 2.69 -8.53 -27.66
C ALA A 6 2.12 -8.84 -26.27
N HIS A 7 2.68 -9.86 -25.63
CA HIS A 7 2.28 -10.21 -24.28
C HIS A 7 2.69 -9.05 -23.36
N ILE A 8 1.76 -8.14 -23.12
CA ILE A 8 1.93 -7.14 -22.07
C ILE A 8 1.81 -7.92 -20.77
N PRO A 9 2.89 -7.97 -19.94
CA PRO A 9 2.77 -8.62 -18.65
C PRO A 9 1.61 -7.97 -17.89
N SER A 10 0.54 -8.71 -17.64
CA SER A 10 -0.52 -8.24 -16.78
C SER A 10 0.08 -7.92 -15.41
N LEU A 11 -0.34 -6.81 -14.81
CA LEU A 11 -0.03 -6.53 -13.41
C LEU A 11 -0.40 -7.77 -12.58
N PRO A 12 0.43 -8.15 -11.60
CA PRO A 12 0.12 -9.31 -10.76
C PRO A 12 -1.27 -9.13 -10.16
N ASP A 13 -2.07 -10.18 -10.22
CA ASP A 13 -3.36 -10.23 -9.55
C ASP A 13 -3.18 -9.89 -8.06
N GLN A 14 -4.07 -9.06 -7.52
CA GLN A 14 -4.06 -8.69 -6.10
C GLN A 14 -4.04 -9.91 -5.18
N HIS A 15 -4.75 -10.98 -5.55
CA HIS A 15 -4.74 -12.23 -4.80
C HIS A 15 -3.36 -12.91 -4.83
N ALA A 16 -2.67 -12.85 -5.95
CA ALA A 16 -1.32 -13.41 -6.07
C ALA A 16 -0.31 -12.62 -5.22
N ILE A 17 -0.44 -11.30 -5.19
CA ILE A 17 0.39 -10.44 -4.33
C ILE A 17 0.14 -10.75 -2.85
N TYR A 18 -1.11 -10.83 -2.45
CA TYR A 18 -1.50 -11.16 -1.08
C TYR A 18 -0.93 -12.52 -0.67
N ALA A 19 -1.12 -13.54 -1.51
CA ALA A 19 -0.63 -14.89 -1.22
C ALA A 19 0.89 -14.92 -1.07
N ARG A 20 1.62 -14.22 -1.93
CA ARG A 20 3.08 -14.14 -1.85
C ARG A 20 3.53 -13.44 -0.56
N ASN A 21 2.92 -12.31 -0.25
CA ASN A 21 3.24 -11.54 0.96
C ASN A 21 2.91 -12.35 2.22
N MET A 22 1.79 -13.04 2.24
CA MET A 22 1.43 -13.90 3.36
C MET A 22 2.37 -15.09 3.50
N ALA A 23 2.83 -15.69 2.41
CA ALA A 23 3.81 -16.77 2.46
C ALA A 23 5.13 -16.30 3.11
N GLU A 24 5.60 -15.12 2.74
CA GLU A 24 6.80 -14.54 3.37
C GLU A 24 6.56 -14.23 4.85
N LEU A 25 5.41 -13.67 5.19
CA LEU A 25 5.08 -13.35 6.57
C LEU A 25 4.99 -14.62 7.43
N TRP A 26 4.41 -15.71 6.91
CA TRP A 26 4.35 -17.00 7.61
C TRP A 26 5.74 -17.54 7.94
N ARG A 27 6.72 -17.28 7.07
CA ARG A 27 8.11 -17.70 7.30
C ARG A 27 8.79 -16.92 8.41
N HIS A 28 8.48 -15.63 8.54
CA HIS A 28 9.18 -14.73 9.46
C HIS A 28 8.43 -14.46 10.76
N ASP A 29 7.13 -14.37 10.71
CA ASP A 29 6.27 -14.12 11.86
C ASP A 29 4.92 -14.81 11.70
N PRO A 30 4.87 -16.14 12.03
CA PRO A 30 3.64 -16.91 11.86
C PRO A 30 2.49 -16.44 12.77
N VAL A 31 2.79 -15.85 13.93
CA VAL A 31 1.77 -15.33 14.84
C VAL A 31 1.04 -14.13 14.20
N LEU A 32 1.81 -13.21 13.64
CA LEU A 32 1.24 -12.06 12.92
C LEU A 32 0.49 -12.52 11.66
N ALA A 33 1.05 -13.45 10.91
CA ALA A 33 0.43 -14.00 9.71
C ALA A 33 -0.94 -14.60 10.03
N MET A 34 -1.02 -15.40 11.10
CA MET A 34 -2.28 -15.99 11.56
C MET A 34 -3.30 -14.94 11.93
N ALA A 35 -2.87 -13.90 12.65
CA ALA A 35 -3.75 -12.80 13.06
C ALA A 35 -4.33 -12.04 11.86
N ILE A 36 -3.50 -11.76 10.86
CA ILE A 36 -3.93 -11.06 9.63
C ILE A 36 -4.89 -11.94 8.83
N ASP A 37 -4.57 -13.21 8.65
CA ASP A 37 -5.40 -14.13 7.87
C ASP A 37 -6.76 -14.38 8.50
N ALA A 38 -6.86 -14.25 9.82
CA ALA A 38 -8.10 -14.41 10.57
C ALA A 38 -9.04 -13.18 10.50
N ILE A 39 -8.58 -12.05 9.96
CA ILE A 39 -9.43 -10.85 9.84
C ILE A 39 -10.53 -11.11 8.80
N PRO A 40 -11.82 -11.00 9.18
CA PRO A 40 -12.92 -11.18 8.23
C PRO A 40 -12.87 -10.13 7.11
N ASP A 41 -13.31 -10.51 5.92
CA ASP A 41 -13.29 -9.61 4.75
C ASP A 41 -14.07 -8.32 5.01
N GLU A 42 -15.19 -8.39 5.72
CA GLU A 42 -16.01 -7.21 6.05
C GLU A 42 -15.31 -6.23 6.99
N LYS A 43 -14.26 -6.66 7.68
CA LYS A 43 -13.45 -5.79 8.56
C LYS A 43 -12.19 -5.27 7.89
N ARG A 44 -11.89 -5.74 6.68
CA ARG A 44 -10.74 -5.25 5.93
C ARG A 44 -11.07 -3.88 5.35
N PRO A 45 -10.12 -2.93 5.38
CA PRO A 45 -10.35 -1.60 4.81
C PRO A 45 -10.52 -1.69 3.29
N GLU A 46 -11.33 -0.78 2.76
CA GLU A 46 -11.57 -0.69 1.33
C GLU A 46 -10.41 -0.02 0.62
N ILE A 47 -9.89 -0.67 -0.42
CA ILE A 47 -8.85 -0.10 -1.28
C ILE A 47 -9.54 0.56 -2.46
N GLN A 48 -9.23 1.84 -2.69
CA GLN A 48 -9.80 2.62 -3.79
C GLN A 48 -8.70 3.15 -4.69
N GLU A 49 -9.02 3.27 -5.98
CA GLU A 49 -8.13 3.89 -6.93
C GLU A 49 -8.23 5.41 -6.81
N THR A 50 -7.07 6.08 -6.86
CA THR A 50 -6.99 7.54 -6.84
C THR A 50 -7.07 8.11 -8.26
N ARG A 51 -7.15 9.45 -8.35
CA ARG A 51 -7.18 10.14 -9.63
C ARG A 51 -5.90 9.91 -10.45
N SER A 52 -4.76 9.74 -9.80
CA SER A 52 -3.47 9.45 -10.48
C SER A 52 -3.29 7.97 -10.87
N GLY A 53 -4.19 7.09 -10.44
CA GLY A 53 -4.13 5.67 -10.73
C GLY A 53 -3.53 4.79 -9.65
N GLU A 54 -2.85 5.37 -8.67
CA GLU A 54 -2.36 4.63 -7.49
C GLU A 54 -3.53 4.33 -6.54
N LYS A 55 -3.25 3.52 -5.54
CA LYS A 55 -4.26 3.10 -4.57
C LYS A 55 -4.20 3.93 -3.29
N THR A 56 -5.34 4.14 -2.66
CA THR A 56 -5.47 4.63 -1.29
C THR A 56 -6.39 3.71 -0.51
N VAL A 57 -6.46 3.91 0.79
CA VAL A 57 -7.29 3.10 1.69
C VAL A 57 -8.30 3.99 2.39
N ALA A 58 -9.56 3.61 2.30
CA ALA A 58 -10.65 4.24 3.03
C ALA A 58 -10.90 3.49 4.34
N ILE A 59 -10.89 4.20 5.45
CA ILE A 59 -11.17 3.64 6.77
C ILE A 59 -12.49 4.21 7.26
N ALA A 60 -13.43 3.33 7.60
CA ALA A 60 -14.71 3.71 8.19
C ALA A 60 -14.49 4.33 9.59
N SER A 61 -15.14 5.46 9.86
CA SER A 61 -15.04 6.18 11.12
C SER A 61 -16.43 6.36 11.74
N GLY A 62 -17.12 5.26 12.06
CA GLY A 62 -18.47 5.28 12.61
C GLY A 62 -19.47 5.92 11.64
N ASP A 63 -20.29 6.87 12.15
CA ASP A 63 -21.26 7.60 11.33
C ASP A 63 -20.66 8.75 10.53
N LYS A 64 -19.36 8.96 10.65
CA LYS A 64 -18.64 10.04 9.95
C LYS A 64 -18.21 9.59 8.55
N ARG A 65 -17.79 10.57 7.72
CA ARG A 65 -17.22 10.29 6.43
C ARG A 65 -15.96 9.40 6.58
N PRO A 66 -15.73 8.47 5.65
CA PRO A 66 -14.52 7.66 5.69
C PRO A 66 -13.26 8.53 5.64
N VAL A 67 -12.23 8.09 6.37
CA VAL A 67 -10.93 8.73 6.39
C VAL A 67 -10.02 7.99 5.42
N PHE A 68 -9.31 8.73 4.58
CA PHE A 68 -8.36 8.17 3.64
C PHE A 68 -6.94 8.27 4.19
N LEU A 69 -6.19 7.16 4.16
CA LEU A 69 -4.80 7.13 4.65
C LEU A 69 -3.85 7.92 3.75
N HIS A 70 -4.14 7.97 2.47
CA HIS A 70 -3.35 8.69 1.49
C HIS A 70 -4.25 9.57 0.63
N SER A 71 -3.65 10.51 -0.10
CA SER A 71 -4.38 11.41 -1.00
C SER A 71 -5.28 10.62 -1.97
N ARG A 72 -6.50 11.07 -2.16
CA ARG A 72 -7.42 10.54 -3.18
C ARG A 72 -7.07 11.00 -4.58
N TYR A 73 -6.18 11.96 -4.69
CA TYR A 73 -5.78 12.57 -5.96
C TYR A 73 -4.45 12.00 -6.46
N ASP A 74 -3.39 12.15 -5.66
CA ASP A 74 -2.04 11.71 -6.00
C ASP A 74 -1.25 11.39 -4.71
N PRO A 75 -1.29 10.14 -4.25
CA PRO A 75 -0.60 9.75 -3.02
C PRO A 75 0.92 9.78 -3.15
N VAL A 76 1.48 9.58 -4.34
CA VAL A 76 2.92 9.67 -4.57
C VAL A 76 3.40 11.11 -4.42
N LYS A 77 2.68 12.08 -5.01
CA LYS A 77 2.98 13.49 -4.86
C LYS A 77 2.87 13.95 -3.40
N GLU A 78 1.83 13.51 -2.70
CA GLU A 78 1.67 13.79 -1.27
C GLU A 78 2.86 13.29 -0.46
N ALA A 79 3.28 12.04 -0.69
CA ALA A 79 4.41 11.45 0.02
C ALA A 79 5.72 12.20 -0.28
N ASN A 80 5.96 12.55 -1.52
CA ASN A 80 7.14 13.32 -1.92
C ASN A 80 7.16 14.72 -1.26
N GLN A 81 6.02 15.37 -1.14
CA GLN A 81 5.91 16.66 -0.47
C GLN A 81 6.20 16.54 1.03
N LEU A 82 5.69 15.51 1.68
CA LEU A 82 5.96 15.26 3.10
C LEU A 82 7.43 14.97 3.36
N VAL A 83 8.03 14.10 2.56
CA VAL A 83 9.45 13.75 2.68
C VAL A 83 10.35 14.94 2.33
N GLY A 84 9.96 15.76 1.36
CA GLY A 84 10.70 16.97 0.97
C GLY A 84 10.84 18.00 2.09
N GLY A 85 9.98 17.96 3.12
CA GLY A 85 10.10 18.77 4.32
C GLY A 85 11.02 18.22 5.40
N VAL A 86 11.57 17.01 5.18
CA VAL A 86 12.43 16.33 6.14
C VAL A 86 13.89 16.45 5.70
N VAL A 87 14.79 16.82 6.63
CA VAL A 87 16.23 16.88 6.35
C VAL A 87 16.78 15.46 6.35
N THR A 88 17.30 15.01 5.20
CA THR A 88 17.78 13.63 5.02
C THR A 88 19.30 13.52 4.83
N ASP A 89 19.99 14.62 4.52
CA ASP A 89 21.36 14.63 4.01
C ASP A 89 22.41 14.05 4.99
N ASP A 90 22.18 14.18 6.29
CA ASP A 90 23.13 13.75 7.32
C ASP A 90 22.58 12.62 8.18
N LYS A 91 21.53 11.93 7.74
CA LYS A 91 20.87 10.90 8.53
C LYS A 91 21.24 9.50 8.02
N PHE A 92 21.51 8.59 8.95
CA PHE A 92 21.79 7.19 8.64
C PHE A 92 20.58 6.28 8.78
N CYS A 93 19.57 6.73 9.49
CA CYS A 93 18.40 5.92 9.78
C CYS A 93 17.16 6.79 9.94
N PHE A 94 16.04 6.31 9.44
CA PHE A 94 14.74 6.92 9.63
C PHE A 94 13.82 5.95 10.36
N VAL A 95 13.07 6.48 11.32
CA VAL A 95 12.01 5.72 11.99
C VAL A 95 10.68 6.23 11.47
N VAL A 96 9.90 5.34 10.88
CA VAL A 96 8.59 5.67 10.31
C VAL A 96 7.51 5.01 11.15
N GLY A 97 6.64 5.81 11.74
CA GLY A 97 5.50 5.33 12.50
C GLY A 97 4.32 5.04 11.59
N GLY A 98 4.07 3.75 11.32
CA GLY A 98 3.00 3.32 10.43
C GLY A 98 3.42 3.21 8.98
N LEU A 99 3.02 2.13 8.33
CA LEU A 99 3.39 1.86 6.94
C LEU A 99 2.40 2.45 5.94
N GLY A 100 1.09 2.36 6.23
CA GLY A 100 0.05 2.62 5.24
C GLY A 100 0.26 1.74 4.02
N LEU A 101 0.21 2.31 2.82
CA LEU A 101 0.51 1.61 1.58
C LEU A 101 1.97 1.78 1.13
N GLY A 102 2.83 2.35 1.97
CA GLY A 102 4.26 2.41 1.74
C GLY A 102 4.76 3.59 0.91
N TYR A 103 3.92 4.52 0.51
CA TYR A 103 4.33 5.65 -0.34
C TYR A 103 5.42 6.50 0.29
N HIS A 104 5.34 6.77 1.59
CA HIS A 104 6.34 7.57 2.31
C HIS A 104 7.69 6.87 2.36
N ILE A 105 7.70 5.56 2.52
CA ILE A 105 8.93 4.76 2.54
C ILE A 105 9.60 4.78 1.18
N LEU A 106 8.83 4.60 0.11
CA LEU A 106 9.36 4.69 -1.25
C LEU A 106 9.90 6.09 -1.55
N ALA A 107 9.27 7.14 -1.02
CA ALA A 107 9.74 8.52 -1.21
C ALA A 107 11.06 8.80 -0.46
N LEU A 108 11.37 8.04 0.60
CA LEU A 108 12.63 8.16 1.35
C LEU A 108 13.81 7.43 0.68
N GLU A 109 13.54 6.53 -0.25
CA GLU A 109 14.58 5.87 -1.03
C GLU A 109 15.26 6.87 -1.99
#